data_ee57e6e38d60e099c184e855c04e23b0
#
_entry.id   ee57e6e38d60e099c184e855c04e23b0
#
_cell.length_a   1.000
_cell.length_b   1.000
_cell.length_c   1.000
_cell.angle_alpha   90.00
_cell.angle_beta   90.00
_cell.angle_gamma   90.00
#
_symmetry.space_group_name_H-M   'P 1'
#
loop_
_entity.id
_entity.type
_entity.pdbx_description
1 polymer ?
#
loop_
_entity_poly.entity_id
_entity_poly.type
_entity_poly.pdbx_seq_one_letter_code
_entity_poly.pdbx_strand_id
1 'polypeptide(L)'
;MSDEWHSGTIEIADRLGERRARERSRARALPKPNKVWASLFRTLAWCGAIVTVALVAPTITLHGLIAPGGLATAVGRLTGMVGTYLLLVTVLLVGRIPAVERAVGQDRLVVWHRRLGPWVIGLLATHALFITLGYAQGVRTGLAHELAVLVTHFPGMLGAIAGLGLIVLAGVTSYGNVRRHLRPETWWTVHLYTYLAAAIAFSHQLATGAPFLGHPLARAYWIGLWLLTAGVVLSYRVGLPLVRSLGHRLKVTRVESEAPGVVSVVVRGRRLDRLPVTGGQFLNFRFLARGLWWRAHPYSLSALPGGNEMRITAKASGEHSSALAGLRPGTAVAIEGPYGAFTRHARRSDRVLLVAAGVGVTPVRALLEDLPRRVDVVVIVRASSARDLILRDEVRRLVGERGGRLYEVVGSRAQRPLDAYNLRRLVPDIAARDLYVCGPGGFMKQLIGQARALGVPDGRIHHEDFAF
;
A
#
# COMPACT_ATOMS: atom_id res chain seq x y z
N MET A 1 -25.80 -54.51 -1.50
CA MET A 1 -24.40 -54.35 -2.02
C MET A 1 -24.13 -53.02 -2.74
N SER A 2 -25.07 -52.06 -2.73
CA SER A 2 -24.93 -50.74 -3.38
C SER A 2 -24.64 -49.54 -2.45
N ASP A 3 -24.81 -49.71 -1.14
CA ASP A 3 -24.67 -48.59 -0.19
C ASP A 3 -23.25 -48.43 0.38
N GLU A 4 -22.43 -49.46 0.36
CA GLU A 4 -21.03 -49.37 0.86
C GLU A 4 -20.08 -48.65 -0.07
N TRP A 5 -20.38 -48.54 -1.38
CA TRP A 5 -19.56 -47.82 -2.35
C TRP A 5 -19.75 -46.29 -2.27
N HIS A 6 -20.92 -45.82 -1.83
CA HIS A 6 -21.19 -44.40 -1.69
C HIS A 6 -20.56 -43.78 -0.44
N SER A 7 -20.51 -44.54 0.67
CA SER A 7 -19.91 -44.02 1.92
C SER A 7 -18.38 -43.90 1.84
N GLY A 8 -17.71 -44.87 1.19
CA GLY A 8 -16.25 -44.84 0.99
C GLY A 8 -15.76 -43.72 0.12
N THR A 9 -16.53 -43.36 -0.92
CA THR A 9 -16.17 -42.30 -1.87
C THR A 9 -16.29 -40.89 -1.24
N ILE A 10 -17.28 -40.67 -0.37
CA ILE A 10 -17.48 -39.44 0.38
C ILE A 10 -16.36 -39.24 1.42
N GLU A 11 -16.00 -40.32 2.14
CA GLU A 11 -14.94 -40.27 3.17
C GLU A 11 -13.55 -40.00 2.57
N ILE A 12 -13.25 -40.57 1.39
CA ILE A 12 -11.99 -40.30 0.66
C ILE A 12 -11.96 -38.88 0.13
N ALA A 13 -13.08 -38.37 -0.39
CA ALA A 13 -13.19 -36.99 -0.86
C ALA A 13 -13.02 -35.97 0.27
N ASP A 14 -13.58 -36.22 1.47
CA ASP A 14 -13.43 -35.42 2.67
C ASP A 14 -11.99 -35.44 3.19
N ARG A 15 -11.36 -36.59 3.28
CA ARG A 15 -9.95 -36.74 3.69
C ARG A 15 -8.98 -36.07 2.72
N LEU A 16 -9.24 -36.13 1.43
CA LEU A 16 -8.46 -35.41 0.41
C LEU A 16 -8.70 -33.89 0.47
N GLY A 17 -9.93 -33.45 0.76
CA GLY A 17 -10.29 -32.07 1.02
C GLY A 17 -9.57 -31.51 2.24
N GLU A 18 -9.58 -32.22 3.34
CA GLU A 18 -8.87 -31.85 4.58
C GLU A 18 -7.34 -31.84 4.41
N ARG A 19 -6.76 -32.82 3.73
CA ARG A 19 -5.33 -32.86 3.44
C ARG A 19 -4.91 -31.68 2.58
N ARG A 20 -5.65 -31.36 1.51
CA ARG A 20 -5.45 -30.20 0.66
C ARG A 20 -5.65 -28.88 1.44
N ALA A 21 -6.61 -28.81 2.36
CA ALA A 21 -6.82 -27.66 3.23
C ALA A 21 -5.66 -27.47 4.22
N ARG A 22 -5.11 -28.56 4.80
CA ARG A 22 -3.94 -28.53 5.69
C ARG A 22 -2.65 -28.17 4.93
N GLU A 23 -2.45 -28.67 3.72
CA GLU A 23 -1.31 -28.32 2.87
C GLU A 23 -1.40 -26.85 2.41
N ARG A 24 -2.59 -26.36 2.03
CA ARG A 24 -2.85 -24.94 1.73
C ARG A 24 -2.64 -24.05 2.96
N SER A 25 -3.02 -24.48 4.15
CA SER A 25 -2.78 -23.77 5.40
C SER A 25 -1.29 -23.65 5.73
N ARG A 26 -0.48 -24.69 5.46
CA ARG A 26 0.99 -24.65 5.64
C ARG A 26 1.67 -23.78 4.60
N ALA A 27 1.26 -23.85 3.34
CA ALA A 27 1.84 -23.05 2.26
C ALA A 27 1.50 -21.54 2.35
N ARG A 28 0.42 -21.17 3.05
CA ARG A 28 -0.08 -19.80 3.20
C ARG A 28 0.29 -19.11 4.51
N ALA A 29 1.04 -19.74 5.39
CA ALA A 29 1.49 -19.11 6.62
C ALA A 29 2.46 -17.97 6.28
N LEU A 30 1.96 -16.74 6.21
CA LEU A 30 2.83 -15.55 6.20
C LEU A 30 3.58 -15.52 7.54
N PRO A 31 4.90 -15.32 7.52
CA PRO A 31 5.66 -15.22 8.76
C PRO A 31 5.10 -14.05 9.59
N LYS A 32 5.00 -14.25 10.91
CA LYS A 32 4.61 -13.21 11.88
C LYS A 32 5.45 -11.95 11.66
N PRO A 33 4.90 -10.73 11.90
CA PRO A 33 5.68 -9.49 11.80
C PRO A 33 7.00 -9.65 12.57
N ASN A 34 8.09 -9.64 11.86
CA ASN A 34 9.39 -9.87 12.47
C ASN A 34 9.96 -8.54 12.95
N LYS A 35 9.91 -8.31 14.28
CA LYS A 35 10.46 -7.10 14.92
C LYS A 35 11.93 -6.86 14.55
N VAL A 36 12.68 -7.94 14.30
CA VAL A 36 14.08 -7.89 13.87
C VAL A 36 14.24 -7.15 12.55
N TRP A 37 13.41 -7.47 11.57
CA TRP A 37 13.45 -6.77 10.27
C TRP A 37 13.09 -5.28 10.38
N ALA A 38 12.10 -4.94 11.20
CA ALA A 38 11.74 -3.54 11.42
C ALA A 38 12.87 -2.75 12.11
N SER A 39 13.58 -3.36 13.07
CA SER A 39 14.75 -2.74 13.70
C SER A 39 15.92 -2.63 12.73
N LEU A 40 16.20 -3.68 11.95
CA LEU A 40 17.25 -3.68 10.94
C LEU A 40 17.07 -2.54 9.92
N PHE A 41 15.88 -2.38 9.38
CA PHE A 41 15.58 -1.27 8.44
C PHE A 41 15.82 0.09 9.07
N ARG A 42 15.37 0.29 10.32
CA ARG A 42 15.62 1.56 11.02
C ARG A 42 17.11 1.79 11.24
N THR A 43 17.85 0.77 11.68
CA THR A 43 19.29 0.87 11.89
C THR A 43 20.01 1.20 10.58
N LEU A 44 19.69 0.51 9.47
CA LEU A 44 20.30 0.79 8.17
C LEU A 44 19.98 2.21 7.68
N ALA A 45 18.74 2.70 7.89
CA ALA A 45 18.40 4.07 7.55
C ALA A 45 19.17 5.10 8.38
N TRP A 46 19.36 4.86 9.68
CA TRP A 46 20.16 5.74 10.53
C TRP A 46 21.67 5.68 10.19
N CYS A 47 22.21 4.48 9.95
CA CYS A 47 23.60 4.34 9.52
C CYS A 47 23.85 5.08 8.18
N GLY A 48 22.96 4.93 7.21
CA GLY A 48 23.06 5.65 5.95
C GLY A 48 22.97 7.18 6.13
N ALA A 49 22.12 7.67 7.04
CA ALA A 49 22.06 9.09 7.37
C ALA A 49 23.36 9.61 7.98
N ILE A 50 23.93 8.87 8.93
CA ILE A 50 25.21 9.21 9.59
C ILE A 50 26.34 9.23 8.56
N VAL A 51 26.44 8.22 7.71
CA VAL A 51 27.44 8.19 6.63
C VAL A 51 27.25 9.38 5.69
N THR A 52 26.01 9.68 5.29
CA THR A 52 25.72 10.82 4.40
C THR A 52 26.15 12.15 4.98
N VAL A 53 25.93 12.37 6.29
CA VAL A 53 26.40 13.58 6.99
C VAL A 53 27.93 13.58 7.10
N ALA A 54 28.55 12.45 7.44
CA ALA A 54 30.01 12.30 7.54
C ALA A 54 30.75 12.61 6.25
N LEU A 55 30.14 12.32 5.07
CA LEU A 55 30.73 12.65 3.77
C LEU A 55 30.82 14.16 3.51
N VAL A 56 30.01 14.98 4.19
CA VAL A 56 30.09 16.45 4.05
C VAL A 56 31.19 17.03 4.93
N ALA A 57 31.51 16.39 6.06
CA ALA A 57 32.46 16.91 7.05
C ALA A 57 33.82 17.31 6.48
N PRO A 58 34.51 16.53 5.59
CA PRO A 58 35.78 16.91 5.01
C PRO A 58 35.71 18.15 4.11
N THR A 59 34.51 18.51 3.63
CA THR A 59 34.31 19.71 2.76
C THR A 59 34.08 20.98 3.56
N ILE A 60 34.02 20.89 4.89
CA ILE A 60 33.78 22.00 5.80
C ILE A 60 35.05 22.21 6.63
N THR A 61 35.79 23.26 6.32
CA THR A 61 36.98 23.69 7.06
C THR A 61 36.69 24.98 7.82
N LEU A 62 37.38 25.23 8.94
CA LEU A 62 37.20 26.45 9.71
C LEU A 62 37.48 27.69 8.84
N HIS A 63 38.57 27.66 8.08
CA HIS A 63 38.91 28.74 7.14
C HIS A 63 37.82 28.94 6.09
N GLY A 64 37.30 27.84 5.55
CA GLY A 64 36.17 27.88 4.61
C GLY A 64 34.91 28.47 5.18
N LEU A 65 34.58 28.24 6.44
CA LEU A 65 33.38 28.77 7.09
C LEU A 65 33.43 30.28 7.30
N ILE A 66 34.60 30.86 7.61
CA ILE A 66 34.77 32.29 7.83
C ILE A 66 34.96 33.09 6.52
N ALA A 67 35.22 32.41 5.41
CA ALA A 67 35.30 33.05 4.10
C ALA A 67 33.94 33.57 3.65
N PRO A 68 33.89 34.65 2.82
CA PRO A 68 32.63 35.17 2.29
C PRO A 68 31.83 34.05 1.61
N GLY A 69 30.57 33.87 2.05
CA GLY A 69 29.66 32.82 1.56
C GLY A 69 29.94 31.42 2.04
N GLY A 70 30.99 31.21 2.83
CA GLY A 70 31.43 29.87 3.26
C GLY A 70 30.41 29.16 4.14
N LEU A 71 29.85 29.87 5.13
CA LEU A 71 28.78 29.31 5.99
C LEU A 71 27.53 28.93 5.17
N ALA A 72 27.11 29.83 4.27
CA ALA A 72 25.96 29.53 3.40
C ALA A 72 26.22 28.31 2.53
N THR A 73 27.41 28.22 1.92
CA THR A 73 27.82 27.05 1.12
C THR A 73 27.81 25.75 1.96
N ALA A 74 28.31 25.80 3.19
CA ALA A 74 28.31 24.62 4.08
C ALA A 74 26.89 24.16 4.43
N VAL A 75 26.00 25.09 4.78
CA VAL A 75 24.56 24.80 5.00
C VAL A 75 23.93 24.22 3.74
N GLY A 76 24.20 24.81 2.58
CA GLY A 76 23.71 24.32 1.29
C GLY A 76 24.18 22.90 1.00
N ARG A 77 25.46 22.59 1.19
CA ARG A 77 25.98 21.22 1.00
C ARG A 77 25.32 20.20 1.92
N LEU A 78 25.20 20.52 3.21
CA LEU A 78 24.60 19.61 4.20
C LEU A 78 23.12 19.37 3.89
N THR A 79 22.35 20.43 3.62
CA THR A 79 20.92 20.30 3.31
C THR A 79 20.64 19.55 1.99
N GLY A 80 21.51 19.72 0.98
CA GLY A 80 21.44 18.97 -0.27
C GLY A 80 21.67 17.48 -0.08
N MET A 81 22.72 17.11 0.66
CA MET A 81 23.05 15.72 0.93
C MET A 81 21.97 15.01 1.76
N VAL A 82 21.56 15.65 2.89
CA VAL A 82 20.50 15.09 3.75
C VAL A 82 19.16 15.06 3.02
N GLY A 83 18.80 16.13 2.28
CA GLY A 83 17.56 16.21 1.51
C GLY A 83 17.47 15.12 0.45
N THR A 84 18.56 14.88 -0.28
CA THR A 84 18.61 13.79 -1.29
C THR A 84 18.57 12.40 -0.63
N TYR A 85 19.29 12.19 0.46
CA TYR A 85 19.20 10.94 1.21
C TYR A 85 17.77 10.65 1.66
N LEU A 86 17.08 11.64 2.25
CA LEU A 86 15.68 11.50 2.66
C LEU A 86 14.75 11.29 1.46
N LEU A 87 15.05 11.88 0.30
CA LEU A 87 14.31 11.60 -0.95
C LEU A 87 14.40 10.12 -1.29
N LEU A 88 15.60 9.53 -1.29
CA LEU A 88 15.79 8.09 -1.58
C LEU A 88 15.08 7.22 -0.54
N VAL A 89 15.18 7.54 0.75
CA VAL A 89 14.43 6.85 1.82
C VAL A 89 12.92 6.95 1.56
N THR A 90 12.41 8.13 1.20
CA THR A 90 10.99 8.37 0.90
C THR A 90 10.51 7.51 -0.27
N VAL A 91 11.34 7.32 -1.30
CA VAL A 91 11.07 6.42 -2.43
C VAL A 91 11.04 4.96 -1.97
N LEU A 92 12.00 4.54 -1.13
CA LEU A 92 12.06 3.17 -0.61
C LEU A 92 10.86 2.81 0.28
N LEU A 93 10.31 3.77 1.05
CA LEU A 93 9.11 3.57 1.89
C LEU A 93 7.88 3.15 1.06
N VAL A 94 7.77 3.61 -0.18
CA VAL A 94 6.68 3.24 -1.10
C VAL A 94 7.12 2.24 -2.17
N GLY A 95 8.34 1.70 -2.07
CA GLY A 95 8.95 0.76 -3.03
C GLY A 95 8.34 -0.64 -3.05
N ARG A 96 7.33 -0.92 -2.21
CA ARG A 96 6.63 -2.22 -2.15
C ARG A 96 7.55 -3.40 -1.81
N ILE A 97 8.52 -3.19 -0.94
CA ILE A 97 9.45 -4.23 -0.48
C ILE A 97 8.71 -5.18 0.47
N PRO A 98 8.50 -6.48 0.10
CA PRO A 98 7.66 -7.37 0.89
C PRO A 98 8.16 -7.61 2.32
N ALA A 99 9.47 -7.59 2.55
CA ALA A 99 10.06 -7.76 3.88
C ALA A 99 9.74 -6.55 4.78
N VAL A 100 9.81 -5.33 4.24
CA VAL A 100 9.51 -4.08 4.95
C VAL A 100 8.02 -3.96 5.22
N GLU A 101 7.17 -4.23 4.22
CA GLU A 101 5.72 -4.20 4.36
C GLU A 101 5.23 -5.18 5.45
N ARG A 102 5.78 -6.39 5.49
CA ARG A 102 5.45 -7.38 6.54
C ARG A 102 5.93 -6.97 7.93
N ALA A 103 7.08 -6.29 8.01
CA ALA A 103 7.67 -5.88 9.28
C ALA A 103 7.02 -4.64 9.90
N VAL A 104 6.62 -3.67 9.07
CA VAL A 104 6.16 -2.34 9.51
C VAL A 104 4.66 -2.15 9.27
N GLY A 105 4.13 -2.69 8.19
CA GLY A 105 2.78 -2.44 7.67
C GLY A 105 2.76 -1.30 6.66
N GLN A 106 2.05 -1.52 5.54
CA GLN A 106 1.95 -0.55 4.45
C GLN A 106 1.41 0.81 4.89
N ASP A 107 0.39 0.82 5.76
CA ASP A 107 -0.24 2.04 6.24
C ASP A 107 0.76 2.96 6.96
N ARG A 108 1.63 2.38 7.80
CA ARG A 108 2.68 3.13 8.49
C ARG A 108 3.74 3.66 7.53
N LEU A 109 4.12 2.88 6.54
CA LEU A 109 5.09 3.29 5.51
C LEU A 109 4.56 4.49 4.72
N VAL A 110 3.29 4.48 4.33
CA VAL A 110 2.62 5.61 3.65
C VAL A 110 2.55 6.84 4.57
N VAL A 111 2.24 6.65 5.85
CA VAL A 111 2.24 7.76 6.83
C VAL A 111 3.65 8.37 6.97
N TRP A 112 4.70 7.56 7.02
CA TRP A 112 6.09 8.05 7.08
C TRP A 112 6.49 8.77 5.80
N HIS A 113 6.15 8.21 4.63
CA HIS A 113 6.33 8.89 3.33
C HIS A 113 5.69 10.29 3.34
N ARG A 114 4.43 10.40 3.75
CA ARG A 114 3.71 11.69 3.83
C ARG A 114 4.34 12.67 4.81
N ARG A 115 4.91 12.20 5.92
CA ARG A 115 5.57 13.05 6.93
C ARG A 115 6.94 13.52 6.47
N LEU A 116 7.68 12.70 5.75
CA LEU A 116 9.02 13.04 5.25
C LEU A 116 9.00 13.95 4.03
N GLY A 117 7.97 13.86 3.19
CA GLY A 117 7.86 14.66 1.95
C GLY A 117 8.12 16.16 2.13
N PRO A 118 7.46 16.86 3.08
CA PRO A 118 7.71 18.27 3.35
C PRO A 118 9.16 18.60 3.74
N TRP A 119 9.81 17.72 4.52
CA TRP A 119 11.21 17.87 4.91
C TRP A 119 12.15 17.75 3.71
N VAL A 120 11.89 16.78 2.82
CA VAL A 120 12.65 16.63 1.56
C VAL A 120 12.59 17.92 0.74
N ILE A 121 11.38 18.44 0.53
CA ILE A 121 11.17 19.68 -0.24
C ILE A 121 11.88 20.85 0.43
N GLY A 122 11.69 21.05 1.74
CA GLY A 122 12.30 22.12 2.49
C GLY A 122 13.83 22.08 2.44
N LEU A 123 14.43 20.91 2.64
CA LEU A 123 15.88 20.74 2.60
C LEU A 123 16.47 20.99 1.20
N LEU A 124 15.83 20.49 0.14
CA LEU A 124 16.28 20.71 -1.23
C LEU A 124 16.12 22.17 -1.67
N ALA A 125 15.05 22.83 -1.27
CA ALA A 125 14.86 24.26 -1.52
C ALA A 125 15.91 25.09 -0.74
N THR A 126 16.17 24.75 0.52
CA THR A 126 17.23 25.37 1.32
C THR A 126 18.60 25.15 0.67
N HIS A 127 18.87 23.94 0.17
CA HIS A 127 20.09 23.65 -0.58
C HIS A 127 20.27 24.61 -1.76
N ALA A 128 19.26 24.70 -2.64
CA ALA A 128 19.34 25.56 -3.81
C ALA A 128 19.57 27.04 -3.43
N LEU A 129 18.82 27.52 -2.44
CA LEU A 129 18.96 28.92 -1.96
C LEU A 129 20.35 29.17 -1.36
N PHE A 130 20.81 28.31 -0.45
CA PHE A 130 22.05 28.54 0.28
C PHE A 130 23.31 28.29 -0.55
N ILE A 131 23.28 27.41 -1.53
CA ILE A 131 24.35 27.28 -2.51
C ILE A 131 24.43 28.58 -3.35
N THR A 132 23.32 29.05 -3.91
CA THR A 132 23.29 30.29 -4.69
C THR A 132 23.77 31.47 -3.86
N LEU A 133 23.28 31.60 -2.63
CA LEU A 133 23.70 32.67 -1.70
C LEU A 133 25.20 32.59 -1.38
N GLY A 134 25.70 31.39 -1.08
CA GLY A 134 27.11 31.21 -0.76
C GLY A 134 28.04 31.56 -1.90
N TYR A 135 27.73 31.14 -3.11
CA TYR A 135 28.52 31.51 -4.29
C TYR A 135 28.40 33.02 -4.60
N ALA A 136 27.18 33.61 -4.55
CA ALA A 136 26.98 35.05 -4.76
C ALA A 136 27.79 35.91 -3.79
N GLN A 137 27.83 35.53 -2.51
CA GLN A 137 28.64 36.17 -1.49
C GLN A 137 30.15 36.03 -1.74
N GLY A 138 30.58 34.84 -2.19
CA GLY A 138 31.98 34.53 -2.48
C GLY A 138 32.55 35.40 -3.62
N VAL A 139 31.77 35.56 -4.69
CA VAL A 139 32.18 36.40 -5.86
C VAL A 139 31.63 37.82 -5.83
N ARG A 140 30.89 38.18 -4.76
CA ARG A 140 30.29 39.54 -4.54
C ARG A 140 29.36 39.97 -5.66
N THR A 141 28.48 39.05 -6.12
CA THR A 141 27.47 39.35 -7.15
C THR A 141 26.05 39.27 -6.58
N GLY A 142 25.05 39.69 -7.39
CA GLY A 142 23.65 39.51 -7.05
C GLY A 142 23.16 38.07 -7.22
N LEU A 143 22.19 37.64 -6.40
CA LEU A 143 21.62 36.28 -6.44
C LEU A 143 21.11 35.86 -7.82
N ALA A 144 20.42 36.76 -8.53
CA ALA A 144 19.87 36.45 -9.86
C ALA A 144 20.99 36.19 -10.89
N HIS A 145 22.05 36.98 -10.84
CA HIS A 145 23.21 36.79 -11.71
C HIS A 145 23.91 35.46 -11.41
N GLU A 146 24.17 35.17 -10.13
CA GLU A 146 24.82 33.92 -9.72
C GLU A 146 23.97 32.69 -10.08
N LEU A 147 22.65 32.77 -9.91
CA LEU A 147 21.77 31.69 -10.36
C LEU A 147 21.88 31.46 -11.86
N ALA A 148 21.91 32.53 -12.66
CA ALA A 148 22.11 32.41 -14.11
C ALA A 148 23.47 31.78 -14.44
N VAL A 149 24.55 32.15 -13.77
CA VAL A 149 25.88 31.54 -13.92
C VAL A 149 25.85 30.06 -13.57
N LEU A 150 25.25 29.67 -12.43
CA LEU A 150 25.11 28.29 -12.01
C LEU A 150 24.37 27.43 -13.07
N VAL A 151 23.26 27.96 -13.61
CA VAL A 151 22.45 27.25 -14.62
C VAL A 151 23.19 27.08 -15.95
N THR A 152 23.91 28.09 -16.38
CA THR A 152 24.52 28.13 -17.73
C THR A 152 25.91 27.51 -17.79
N HIS A 153 26.69 27.54 -16.71
CA HIS A 153 28.09 27.12 -16.71
C HIS A 153 28.35 25.85 -15.94
N PHE A 154 27.45 25.42 -15.04
CA PHE A 154 27.67 24.20 -14.26
C PHE A 154 26.93 22.99 -14.86
N PRO A 155 27.63 21.86 -15.08
CA PRO A 155 27.07 20.69 -15.73
C PRO A 155 25.93 20.07 -14.89
N GLY A 156 24.82 19.76 -15.56
CA GLY A 156 23.63 19.11 -14.94
C GLY A 156 22.73 20.03 -14.13
N MET A 157 23.05 21.33 -14.01
CA MET A 157 22.32 22.27 -13.17
C MET A 157 20.91 22.56 -13.69
N LEU A 158 20.72 22.61 -15.00
CA LEU A 158 19.38 22.74 -15.60
C LEU A 158 18.48 21.56 -15.18
N GLY A 159 19.01 20.35 -15.19
CA GLY A 159 18.30 19.16 -14.70
C GLY A 159 18.00 19.22 -13.21
N ALA A 160 18.90 19.79 -12.40
CA ALA A 160 18.68 19.98 -10.96
C ALA A 160 17.51 20.94 -10.67
N ILE A 161 17.46 22.07 -11.37
CA ILE A 161 16.41 23.08 -11.21
C ILE A 161 15.06 22.54 -11.71
N ALA A 162 15.04 21.91 -12.87
CA ALA A 162 13.84 21.26 -13.39
C ALA A 162 13.34 20.16 -12.43
N GLY A 163 14.26 19.35 -11.87
CA GLY A 163 13.96 18.35 -10.88
C GLY A 163 13.37 18.93 -9.60
N LEU A 164 13.97 20.01 -9.07
CA LEU A 164 13.43 20.70 -7.89
C LEU A 164 12.03 21.25 -8.18
N GLY A 165 11.81 21.86 -9.35
CA GLY A 165 10.49 22.34 -9.76
C GLY A 165 9.43 21.24 -9.78
N LEU A 166 9.76 20.07 -10.33
CA LEU A 166 8.87 18.90 -10.36
C LEU A 166 8.58 18.36 -8.94
N ILE A 167 9.58 18.31 -8.04
CA ILE A 167 9.40 17.90 -6.65
C ILE A 167 8.48 18.88 -5.90
N VAL A 168 8.69 20.18 -6.07
CA VAL A 168 7.84 21.22 -5.48
C VAL A 168 6.41 21.11 -6.01
N LEU A 169 6.23 20.95 -7.33
CA LEU A 169 4.93 20.75 -7.96
C LEU A 169 4.20 19.53 -7.38
N ALA A 170 4.90 18.40 -7.23
CA ALA A 170 4.35 17.20 -6.62
C ALA A 170 3.95 17.42 -5.15
N GLY A 171 4.74 18.21 -4.41
CA GLY A 171 4.44 18.60 -3.03
C GLY A 171 3.20 19.48 -2.91
N VAL A 172 3.13 20.54 -3.71
CA VAL A 172 1.99 21.48 -3.75
C VAL A 172 0.70 20.71 -4.12
N THR A 173 0.74 19.88 -5.15
CA THR A 173 -0.42 19.08 -5.57
C THR A 173 -0.82 17.99 -4.57
N SER A 174 0.09 17.60 -3.68
CA SER A 174 -0.16 16.64 -2.59
C SER A 174 -0.67 17.30 -1.31
N TYR A 175 -0.63 18.63 -1.21
CA TYR A 175 -1.17 19.36 -0.06
C TYR A 175 -2.69 19.24 -0.01
N GLY A 176 -3.26 18.97 1.17
CA GLY A 176 -4.67 18.59 1.35
C GLY A 176 -5.68 19.50 0.67
N ASN A 177 -5.45 20.83 0.72
CA ASN A 177 -6.35 21.81 0.09
C ASN A 177 -6.31 21.75 -1.45
N VAL A 178 -5.14 21.56 -2.06
CA VAL A 178 -5.00 21.42 -3.51
C VAL A 178 -5.44 20.03 -3.96
N ARG A 179 -5.01 18.99 -3.22
CA ARG A 179 -5.28 17.58 -3.54
C ARG A 179 -6.77 17.28 -3.70
N ARG A 180 -7.63 17.85 -2.88
CA ARG A 180 -9.09 17.63 -2.93
C ARG A 180 -9.77 18.18 -4.18
N HIS A 181 -9.15 19.15 -4.87
CA HIS A 181 -9.68 19.74 -6.10
C HIS A 181 -9.14 19.05 -7.37
N LEU A 182 -8.10 18.22 -7.23
CA LEU A 182 -7.52 17.51 -8.34
C LEU A 182 -8.20 16.14 -8.55
N ARG A 183 -8.40 15.77 -9.81
CA ARG A 183 -8.76 14.40 -10.16
C ARG A 183 -7.65 13.45 -9.66
N PRO A 184 -7.99 12.31 -9.07
CA PRO A 184 -7.01 11.33 -8.59
C PRO A 184 -5.94 11.00 -9.63
N GLU A 185 -6.34 10.96 -10.91
CA GLU A 185 -5.50 10.68 -12.06
C GLU A 185 -4.41 11.74 -12.26
N THR A 186 -4.84 12.98 -12.31
CA THR A 186 -3.92 14.12 -12.51
C THR A 186 -2.89 14.17 -11.40
N TRP A 187 -3.35 14.05 -10.15
CA TRP A 187 -2.44 14.02 -9.01
C TRP A 187 -1.43 12.88 -9.10
N TRP A 188 -1.91 11.66 -9.41
CA TRP A 188 -1.04 10.48 -9.50
C TRP A 188 0.01 10.65 -10.61
N THR A 189 -0.39 11.16 -11.76
CA THR A 189 0.53 11.42 -12.88
C THR A 189 1.59 12.45 -12.51
N VAL A 190 1.18 13.58 -11.92
CA VAL A 190 2.12 14.62 -11.46
C VAL A 190 3.06 14.05 -10.39
N HIS A 191 2.55 13.24 -9.46
CA HIS A 191 3.36 12.63 -8.42
C HIS A 191 4.39 11.63 -8.98
N LEU A 192 4.09 10.93 -10.06
CA LEU A 192 5.05 10.04 -10.73
C LEU A 192 6.25 10.79 -11.34
N TYR A 193 6.08 12.05 -11.73
CA TYR A 193 7.21 12.86 -12.22
C TYR A 193 8.29 13.09 -11.16
N THR A 194 8.05 12.80 -9.88
CA THR A 194 9.10 12.79 -8.84
C THR A 194 10.22 11.79 -9.13
N TYR A 195 9.92 10.66 -9.78
CA TYR A 195 10.97 9.71 -10.22
C TYR A 195 11.84 10.31 -11.32
N LEU A 196 11.23 10.99 -12.29
CA LEU A 196 11.95 11.72 -13.34
C LEU A 196 12.77 12.84 -12.72
N ALA A 197 12.19 13.62 -11.80
CA ALA A 197 12.86 14.69 -11.08
C ALA A 197 14.14 14.20 -10.38
N ALA A 198 14.04 13.07 -9.66
CA ALA A 198 15.17 12.43 -9.02
C ALA A 198 16.25 12.03 -10.03
N ALA A 199 15.87 11.40 -11.14
CA ALA A 199 16.80 10.93 -12.17
C ALA A 199 17.54 12.09 -12.85
N ILE A 200 16.87 13.16 -13.28
CA ILE A 200 17.51 14.28 -13.95
C ILE A 200 18.36 15.15 -13.00
N ALA A 201 18.02 15.19 -11.71
CA ALA A 201 18.81 15.86 -10.69
C ALA A 201 20.07 15.08 -10.28
N PHE A 202 20.21 13.80 -10.64
CA PHE A 202 21.35 13.00 -10.21
C PHE A 202 22.68 13.44 -10.83
N SER A 203 22.68 13.86 -12.10
CA SER A 203 23.89 14.20 -12.84
C SER A 203 24.69 15.35 -12.19
N HIS A 204 24.01 16.42 -11.73
CA HIS A 204 24.71 17.55 -11.11
C HIS A 204 25.40 17.14 -9.80
N GLN A 205 24.85 16.18 -9.05
CA GLN A 205 25.42 15.76 -7.78
C GLN A 205 26.82 15.15 -7.96
N LEU A 206 27.01 14.36 -9.02
CA LEU A 206 28.30 13.74 -9.34
C LEU A 206 29.27 14.70 -10.06
N ALA A 207 28.74 15.68 -10.79
CA ALA A 207 29.54 16.61 -11.55
C ALA A 207 30.05 17.79 -10.71
N THR A 208 29.25 18.23 -9.72
CA THR A 208 29.54 19.45 -8.93
C THR A 208 29.58 19.24 -7.44
N GLY A 209 29.19 18.05 -6.96
CA GLY A 209 29.12 17.73 -5.53
C GLY A 209 30.49 17.64 -4.89
N ALA A 210 30.87 18.62 -4.08
CA ALA A 210 32.17 18.69 -3.41
C ALA A 210 32.56 17.39 -2.64
N PRO A 211 31.64 16.65 -1.95
CA PRO A 211 31.98 15.38 -1.29
C PRO A 211 32.45 14.29 -2.25
N PHE A 212 32.21 14.41 -3.56
CA PHE A 212 32.46 13.36 -4.57
C PHE A 212 33.65 13.68 -5.46
N LEU A 213 34.06 14.94 -5.52
CA LEU A 213 35.18 15.39 -6.34
C LEU A 213 36.51 14.96 -5.66
N GLY A 214 37.28 14.12 -6.34
CA GLY A 214 38.55 13.58 -5.79
C GLY A 214 38.37 12.47 -4.74
N HIS A 215 37.16 12.05 -4.41
CA HIS A 215 36.87 11.03 -3.40
C HIS A 215 36.15 9.81 -3.99
N PRO A 216 36.86 8.83 -4.57
CA PRO A 216 36.25 7.72 -5.30
C PRO A 216 35.33 6.83 -4.44
N LEU A 217 35.69 6.61 -3.16
CA LEU A 217 34.84 5.81 -2.25
C LEU A 217 33.53 6.51 -1.91
N ALA A 218 33.54 7.82 -1.67
CA ALA A 218 32.32 8.60 -1.42
C ALA A 218 31.42 8.60 -2.67
N ARG A 219 32.02 8.75 -3.84
CA ARG A 219 31.31 8.66 -5.13
C ARG A 219 30.70 7.28 -5.36
N ALA A 220 31.46 6.21 -5.10
CA ALA A 220 30.98 4.84 -5.22
C ALA A 220 29.83 4.54 -4.27
N TYR A 221 29.92 4.97 -2.99
CA TYR A 221 28.86 4.87 -2.02
C TYR A 221 27.58 5.55 -2.53
N TRP A 222 27.69 6.79 -3.02
CA TRP A 222 26.54 7.56 -3.49
C TRP A 222 25.88 6.94 -4.71
N ILE A 223 26.66 6.54 -5.71
CA ILE A 223 26.16 5.81 -6.87
C ILE A 223 25.50 4.51 -6.44
N GLY A 224 26.13 3.75 -5.54
CA GLY A 224 25.59 2.50 -5.01
C GLY A 224 24.23 2.69 -4.33
N LEU A 225 24.06 3.77 -3.56
CA LEU A 225 22.78 4.10 -2.91
C LEU A 225 21.67 4.40 -3.93
N TRP A 226 21.98 5.13 -4.99
CA TRP A 226 21.06 5.40 -6.09
C TRP A 226 20.71 4.15 -6.88
N LEU A 227 21.70 3.33 -7.23
CA LEU A 227 21.49 2.06 -7.94
C LEU A 227 20.69 1.08 -7.10
N LEU A 228 20.95 0.99 -5.80
CA LEU A 228 20.15 0.18 -4.87
C LEU A 228 18.69 0.64 -4.87
N THR A 229 18.45 1.94 -4.74
CA THR A 229 17.09 2.49 -4.72
C THR A 229 16.37 2.23 -6.04
N ALA A 230 17.02 2.51 -7.18
CA ALA A 230 16.46 2.25 -8.50
C ALA A 230 16.20 0.75 -8.72
N GLY A 231 17.16 -0.10 -8.35
CA GLY A 231 17.05 -1.57 -8.46
C GLY A 231 15.89 -2.12 -7.63
N VAL A 232 15.71 -1.63 -6.39
CA VAL A 232 14.57 -1.99 -5.53
C VAL A 232 13.25 -1.57 -6.17
N VAL A 233 13.13 -0.33 -6.64
CA VAL A 233 11.90 0.15 -7.30
C VAL A 233 11.60 -0.67 -8.56
N LEU A 234 12.58 -0.85 -9.44
CA LEU A 234 12.41 -1.63 -10.66
C LEU A 234 12.01 -3.09 -10.36
N SER A 235 12.66 -3.72 -9.38
CA SER A 235 12.39 -5.11 -9.03
C SER A 235 10.98 -5.29 -8.45
N TYR A 236 10.56 -4.45 -7.52
CA TYR A 236 9.30 -4.66 -6.78
C TYR A 236 8.10 -3.95 -7.39
N ARG A 237 8.30 -2.83 -8.10
CA ARG A 237 7.21 -2.09 -8.74
C ARG A 237 6.95 -2.49 -10.19
N VAL A 238 7.94 -3.10 -10.85
CA VAL A 238 7.85 -3.52 -12.25
C VAL A 238 8.11 -5.01 -12.39
N GLY A 239 9.29 -5.48 -11.99
CA GLY A 239 9.74 -6.85 -12.21
C GLY A 239 8.84 -7.89 -11.57
N LEU A 240 8.60 -7.79 -10.28
CA LEU A 240 7.77 -8.77 -9.55
C LEU A 240 6.31 -8.82 -10.05
N PRO A 241 5.60 -7.70 -10.27
CA PRO A 241 4.28 -7.71 -10.89
C PRO A 241 4.29 -8.34 -12.29
N LEU A 242 5.29 -8.04 -13.10
CA LEU A 242 5.44 -8.60 -14.45
C LEU A 242 5.64 -10.11 -14.41
N VAL A 243 6.58 -10.60 -13.61
CA VAL A 243 6.85 -12.04 -13.44
C VAL A 243 5.60 -12.78 -12.93
N ARG A 244 4.88 -12.21 -11.95
CA ARG A 244 3.63 -12.79 -11.45
C ARG A 244 2.55 -12.83 -12.53
N SER A 245 2.34 -11.73 -13.23
CA SER A 245 1.32 -11.64 -14.29
C SER A 245 1.59 -12.61 -15.42
N LEU A 246 2.86 -12.71 -15.88
CA LEU A 246 3.27 -13.65 -16.92
C LEU A 246 3.21 -15.12 -16.42
N GLY A 247 3.60 -15.36 -15.17
CA GLY A 247 3.57 -16.70 -14.57
C GLY A 247 2.17 -17.25 -14.37
N HIS A 248 1.25 -16.41 -13.90
CA HIS A 248 -0.12 -16.82 -13.65
C HIS A 248 -1.03 -16.75 -14.87
N ARG A 249 -0.71 -15.96 -15.89
CA ARG A 249 -1.47 -15.82 -17.17
C ARG A 249 -2.96 -15.64 -16.95
N LEU A 250 -3.31 -14.66 -16.14
CA LEU A 250 -4.68 -14.42 -15.72
C LEU A 250 -5.56 -13.93 -16.87
N LYS A 251 -6.79 -14.47 -16.94
CA LYS A 251 -7.82 -14.03 -17.89
C LYS A 251 -9.18 -14.00 -17.21
N VAL A 252 -10.02 -13.02 -17.55
CA VAL A 252 -11.42 -13.00 -17.16
C VAL A 252 -12.12 -14.22 -17.78
N THR A 253 -12.86 -14.96 -16.96
CA THR A 253 -13.70 -16.08 -17.46
C THR A 253 -15.15 -15.70 -17.52
N ARG A 254 -15.66 -14.99 -16.53
CA ARG A 254 -17.05 -14.55 -16.47
C ARG A 254 -17.20 -13.32 -15.59
N VAL A 255 -18.27 -12.58 -15.83
CA VAL A 255 -18.72 -11.46 -15.02
C VAL A 255 -20.16 -11.76 -14.62
N GLU A 256 -20.46 -11.75 -13.33
CA GLU A 256 -21.74 -12.09 -12.75
C GLU A 256 -22.33 -10.87 -12.03
N SER A 257 -23.60 -10.58 -12.21
CA SER A 257 -24.29 -9.51 -11.48
C SER A 257 -24.71 -10.05 -10.11
N GLU A 258 -24.23 -9.41 -9.04
CA GLU A 258 -24.57 -9.79 -7.65
C GLU A 258 -25.75 -8.97 -7.11
N ALA A 259 -25.84 -7.71 -7.50
CA ALA A 259 -26.86 -6.75 -7.11
C ALA A 259 -26.83 -5.55 -8.08
N PRO A 260 -27.81 -4.64 -8.04
CA PRO A 260 -27.78 -3.43 -8.84
C PRO A 260 -26.48 -2.64 -8.63
N GLY A 261 -25.70 -2.50 -9.71
CA GLY A 261 -24.40 -1.83 -9.70
C GLY A 261 -23.28 -2.58 -8.94
N VAL A 262 -23.44 -3.88 -8.72
CA VAL A 262 -22.40 -4.74 -8.11
C VAL A 262 -22.15 -5.95 -8.99
N VAL A 263 -20.90 -6.18 -9.35
CA VAL A 263 -20.49 -7.30 -10.19
C VAL A 263 -19.36 -8.11 -9.55
N SER A 264 -19.43 -9.41 -9.73
CA SER A 264 -18.34 -10.35 -9.48
C SER A 264 -17.60 -10.64 -10.78
N VAL A 265 -16.29 -10.44 -10.77
CA VAL A 265 -15.41 -10.80 -11.89
C VAL A 265 -14.60 -12.03 -11.48
N VAL A 266 -14.81 -13.11 -12.21
CA VAL A 266 -14.05 -14.35 -12.03
C VAL A 266 -12.90 -14.38 -13.02
N VAL A 267 -11.70 -14.58 -12.48
CA VAL A 267 -10.45 -14.61 -13.22
C VAL A 267 -9.84 -15.98 -13.11
N ARG A 268 -9.50 -16.61 -14.22
CA ARG A 268 -8.79 -17.89 -14.27
C ARG A 268 -7.31 -17.66 -14.55
N GLY A 269 -6.46 -18.45 -13.91
CA GLY A 269 -5.02 -18.41 -14.11
C GLY A 269 -4.34 -19.74 -13.83
N ARG A 270 -3.02 -19.77 -14.03
CA ARG A 270 -2.20 -20.95 -13.74
C ARG A 270 -1.61 -20.83 -12.32
N ARG A 271 -1.53 -21.94 -11.58
CA ARG A 271 -0.81 -22.04 -10.29
C ARG A 271 -1.26 -20.98 -9.26
N LEU A 272 -2.55 -20.68 -9.20
CA LEU A 272 -3.08 -19.70 -8.23
C LEU A 272 -2.94 -20.18 -6.78
N ASP A 273 -2.76 -21.48 -6.57
CA ASP A 273 -2.38 -22.11 -5.30
C ASP A 273 -1.02 -21.61 -4.78
N ARG A 274 -0.11 -21.17 -5.67
CA ARG A 274 1.20 -20.58 -5.32
C ARG A 274 1.15 -19.08 -5.04
N LEU A 275 0.05 -18.43 -5.32
CA LEU A 275 -0.11 -17.02 -4.99
C LEU A 275 -0.25 -16.88 -3.46
N PRO A 276 0.68 -16.17 -2.77
CA PRO A 276 0.71 -16.10 -1.31
C PRO A 276 -0.36 -15.12 -0.78
N VAL A 277 -1.63 -15.37 -1.14
CA VAL A 277 -2.76 -14.52 -0.74
C VAL A 277 -3.52 -15.17 0.41
N THR A 278 -3.98 -14.36 1.35
CA THR A 278 -4.83 -14.76 2.48
C THR A 278 -6.17 -14.04 2.42
N GLY A 279 -7.17 -14.61 3.08
CA GLY A 279 -8.49 -14.00 3.17
C GLY A 279 -8.43 -12.58 3.76
N GLY A 280 -9.19 -11.67 3.13
CA GLY A 280 -9.24 -10.26 3.50
C GLY A 280 -8.20 -9.36 2.82
N GLN A 281 -7.22 -9.93 2.11
CA GLN A 281 -6.26 -9.14 1.33
C GLN A 281 -6.86 -8.69 -0.01
N PHE A 282 -6.23 -7.64 -0.58
CA PHE A 282 -6.54 -7.14 -1.91
C PHE A 282 -5.33 -7.27 -2.85
N LEU A 283 -5.61 -7.24 -4.13
CA LEU A 283 -4.64 -7.13 -5.21
C LEU A 283 -4.98 -5.88 -6.04
N ASN A 284 -3.97 -5.27 -6.62
CA ASN A 284 -4.19 -4.30 -7.69
C ASN A 284 -4.39 -5.07 -8.99
N PHE A 285 -5.56 -4.91 -9.60
CA PHE A 285 -5.91 -5.53 -10.88
C PHE A 285 -5.80 -4.51 -12.00
N ARG A 286 -5.17 -4.92 -13.08
CA ARG A 286 -5.10 -4.17 -14.34
C ARG A 286 -5.71 -5.04 -15.43
N PHE A 287 -6.89 -4.66 -15.87
CA PHE A 287 -7.58 -5.35 -16.97
C PHE A 287 -7.06 -4.80 -18.31
N LEU A 288 -6.51 -5.67 -19.16
CA LEU A 288 -5.91 -5.27 -20.44
C LEU A 288 -7.02 -5.11 -21.51
N ALA A 289 -8.00 -4.26 -21.21
CA ALA A 289 -9.11 -3.88 -22.05
C ALA A 289 -9.07 -2.37 -22.36
N ARG A 290 -9.74 -1.94 -23.43
CA ARG A 290 -9.82 -0.52 -23.83
C ARG A 290 -10.36 0.32 -22.67
N GLY A 291 -9.66 1.41 -22.33
CA GLY A 291 -10.02 2.29 -21.20
C GLY A 291 -9.57 1.82 -19.81
N LEU A 292 -9.18 0.55 -19.64
CA LEU A 292 -8.81 -0.03 -18.35
C LEU A 292 -7.32 -0.42 -18.25
N TRP A 293 -6.62 -0.57 -19.39
CA TRP A 293 -5.28 -1.18 -19.47
C TRP A 293 -4.17 -0.35 -18.80
N TRP A 294 -4.32 0.96 -18.69
CA TRP A 294 -3.28 1.86 -18.22
C TRP A 294 -3.26 2.03 -16.71
N ARG A 295 -4.31 1.58 -16.00
CA ARG A 295 -4.43 1.68 -14.54
C ARG A 295 -4.65 0.34 -13.87
N ALA A 296 -4.02 0.20 -12.72
CA ALA A 296 -4.32 -0.87 -11.78
C ALA A 296 -5.17 -0.31 -10.64
N HIS A 297 -6.23 -1.01 -10.28
CA HIS A 297 -7.11 -0.63 -9.17
C HIS A 297 -7.15 -1.73 -8.11
N PRO A 298 -7.19 -1.35 -6.81
CA PRO A 298 -7.25 -2.30 -5.72
C PRO A 298 -8.65 -2.91 -5.63
N TYR A 299 -8.69 -4.24 -5.59
CA TYR A 299 -9.90 -5.01 -5.31
C TYR A 299 -9.59 -6.11 -4.30
N SER A 300 -10.39 -6.15 -3.22
CA SER A 300 -10.33 -7.27 -2.29
C SER A 300 -10.86 -8.54 -2.94
N LEU A 301 -10.20 -9.65 -2.64
CA LEU A 301 -10.73 -10.93 -3.05
C LEU A 301 -12.05 -11.20 -2.32
N SER A 302 -13.08 -11.60 -3.05
CA SER A 302 -14.36 -12.02 -2.49
C SER A 302 -14.44 -13.52 -2.22
N ALA A 303 -13.42 -14.28 -2.68
CA ALA A 303 -13.20 -15.69 -2.36
C ALA A 303 -11.71 -15.98 -2.38
N LEU A 304 -11.26 -16.96 -1.60
CA LEU A 304 -9.90 -17.47 -1.71
C LEU A 304 -9.68 -18.09 -3.10
N PRO A 305 -8.48 -17.95 -3.69
CA PRO A 305 -8.17 -18.67 -4.91
C PRO A 305 -8.36 -20.19 -4.71
N GLY A 306 -9.24 -20.76 -5.51
CA GLY A 306 -9.56 -22.20 -5.52
C GLY A 306 -9.32 -22.80 -6.88
N GLY A 307 -8.55 -23.93 -6.97
CA GLY A 307 -8.18 -24.49 -8.25
C GLY A 307 -7.41 -23.47 -9.11
N ASN A 308 -7.97 -23.13 -10.25
CA ASN A 308 -7.38 -22.15 -11.18
C ASN A 308 -8.17 -20.83 -11.26
N GLU A 309 -9.05 -20.54 -10.30
CA GLU A 309 -9.91 -19.34 -10.31
C GLU A 309 -9.72 -18.50 -9.05
N MET A 310 -9.89 -17.20 -9.21
CA MET A 310 -10.03 -16.21 -8.14
C MET A 310 -11.18 -15.27 -8.49
N ARG A 311 -11.80 -14.66 -7.47
CA ARG A 311 -12.94 -13.77 -7.66
C ARG A 311 -12.74 -12.46 -6.90
N ILE A 312 -13.09 -11.38 -7.57
CA ILE A 312 -13.30 -10.07 -6.96
C ILE A 312 -14.76 -9.69 -7.13
N THR A 313 -15.31 -8.91 -6.19
CA THR A 313 -16.66 -8.35 -6.30
C THR A 313 -16.55 -6.85 -6.06
N ALA A 314 -17.04 -6.06 -7.00
CA ALA A 314 -16.89 -4.62 -7.02
C ALA A 314 -18.23 -3.91 -7.18
N LYS A 315 -18.40 -2.78 -6.47
CA LYS A 315 -19.52 -1.86 -6.64
C LYS A 315 -19.12 -0.76 -7.63
N ALA A 316 -20.00 -0.41 -8.52
CA ALA A 316 -19.87 0.72 -9.43
C ALA A 316 -19.86 2.03 -8.62
N SER A 317 -18.69 2.63 -8.44
CA SER A 317 -18.47 3.88 -7.68
C SER A 317 -17.70 4.93 -8.46
N GLY A 318 -17.31 4.63 -9.69
CA GLY A 318 -16.56 5.49 -10.62
C GLY A 318 -16.43 4.80 -11.98
N GLU A 319 -15.88 5.49 -12.97
CA GLU A 319 -15.77 5.00 -14.36
C GLU A 319 -15.13 3.61 -14.45
N HIS A 320 -13.99 3.40 -13.75
CA HIS A 320 -13.27 2.13 -13.81
C HIS A 320 -14.09 0.97 -13.24
N SER A 321 -14.69 1.14 -12.06
CA SER A 321 -15.48 0.08 -11.42
C SER A 321 -16.79 -0.20 -12.17
N SER A 322 -17.39 0.81 -12.79
CA SER A 322 -18.58 0.66 -13.66
C SER A 322 -18.24 -0.10 -14.94
N ALA A 323 -17.06 0.12 -15.52
CA ALA A 323 -16.62 -0.56 -16.73
C ALA A 323 -16.34 -2.06 -16.53
N LEU A 324 -16.21 -2.54 -15.29
CA LEU A 324 -16.01 -3.97 -15.02
C LEU A 324 -17.17 -4.85 -15.50
N ALA A 325 -18.39 -4.32 -15.49
CA ALA A 325 -19.57 -5.03 -15.98
C ALA A 325 -19.49 -5.36 -17.48
N GLY A 326 -18.73 -4.57 -18.26
CA GLY A 326 -18.52 -4.76 -19.70
C GLY A 326 -17.30 -5.61 -20.06
N LEU A 327 -16.59 -6.18 -19.10
CA LEU A 327 -15.44 -7.03 -19.37
C LEU A 327 -15.84 -8.29 -20.13
N ARG A 328 -15.10 -8.58 -21.20
CA ARG A 328 -15.32 -9.78 -22.02
C ARG A 328 -14.51 -10.97 -21.50
N PRO A 329 -15.06 -12.19 -21.52
CA PRO A 329 -14.29 -13.41 -21.32
C PRO A 329 -13.04 -13.41 -22.22
N GLY A 330 -11.91 -13.91 -21.68
CA GLY A 330 -10.61 -13.88 -22.38
C GLY A 330 -9.79 -12.63 -22.16
N THR A 331 -10.35 -11.53 -21.62
CA THR A 331 -9.58 -10.33 -21.28
C THR A 331 -8.43 -10.68 -20.36
N ALA A 332 -7.20 -10.35 -20.77
CA ALA A 332 -6.01 -10.59 -19.96
C ALA A 332 -5.96 -9.64 -18.76
N VAL A 333 -5.42 -10.15 -17.65
CA VAL A 333 -5.35 -9.43 -16.38
C VAL A 333 -3.93 -9.48 -15.82
N ALA A 334 -3.38 -8.33 -15.48
CA ALA A 334 -2.16 -8.23 -14.70
C ALA A 334 -2.49 -7.93 -13.24
N ILE A 335 -1.68 -8.46 -12.32
CA ILE A 335 -1.88 -8.28 -10.88
C ILE A 335 -0.61 -7.80 -10.18
N GLU A 336 -0.82 -7.03 -9.14
CA GLU A 336 0.22 -6.61 -8.22
C GLU A 336 -0.28 -6.85 -6.77
N GLY A 337 0.57 -7.34 -5.90
CA GLY A 337 0.20 -7.69 -4.52
C GLY A 337 0.57 -9.13 -4.19
N PRO A 338 -0.02 -9.75 -3.14
CA PRO A 338 -1.15 -9.27 -2.33
C PRO A 338 -0.76 -8.19 -1.32
N TYR A 339 -1.75 -7.38 -0.95
CA TYR A 339 -1.64 -6.27 0.00
C TYR A 339 -2.74 -6.34 1.06
N GLY A 340 -2.61 -5.53 2.12
CA GLY A 340 -3.58 -5.44 3.21
C GLY A 340 -3.20 -6.25 4.44
N ALA A 341 -3.56 -5.68 5.60
CA ALA A 341 -3.32 -6.29 6.92
C ALA A 341 -4.60 -6.92 7.52
N PHE A 342 -5.72 -6.83 6.81
CA PHE A 342 -7.03 -7.36 7.23
C PHE A 342 -7.08 -8.88 7.07
N THR A 343 -6.24 -9.59 7.84
CA THR A 343 -6.01 -11.02 7.67
C THR A 343 -6.17 -11.79 8.97
N ARG A 344 -6.35 -13.12 8.87
CA ARG A 344 -6.37 -14.00 10.04
C ARG A 344 -5.12 -13.91 10.91
N HIS A 345 -4.00 -13.42 10.38
CA HIS A 345 -2.74 -13.30 11.12
C HIS A 345 -2.70 -12.08 12.03
N ALA A 346 -3.56 -11.08 11.80
CA ALA A 346 -3.69 -9.91 12.66
C ALA A 346 -4.41 -10.22 13.97
N ARG A 347 -5.23 -11.28 14.03
CA ARG A 347 -6.02 -11.64 15.20
C ARG A 347 -5.15 -12.03 16.41
N ARG A 348 -5.66 -11.71 17.57
CA ARG A 348 -5.05 -12.01 18.88
C ARG A 348 -5.91 -12.91 19.77
N SER A 349 -7.15 -13.19 19.35
CA SER A 349 -8.12 -14.01 20.06
C SER A 349 -8.67 -15.11 19.15
N ASP A 350 -9.13 -16.22 19.71
CA ASP A 350 -9.92 -17.24 19.00
C ASP A 350 -11.42 -16.87 18.93
N ARG A 351 -11.80 -15.68 19.38
CA ARG A 351 -13.15 -15.10 19.24
C ARG A 351 -13.08 -13.91 18.29
N VAL A 352 -13.87 -13.93 17.24
CA VAL A 352 -13.83 -12.91 16.18
C VAL A 352 -15.23 -12.35 15.93
N LEU A 353 -15.30 -11.04 15.76
CA LEU A 353 -16.47 -10.33 15.26
C LEU A 353 -16.14 -9.71 13.92
N LEU A 354 -16.84 -10.16 12.87
CA LEU A 354 -16.70 -9.63 11.51
C LEU A 354 -17.89 -8.71 11.23
N VAL A 355 -17.64 -7.45 10.88
CA VAL A 355 -18.70 -6.49 10.56
C VAL A 355 -18.49 -5.92 9.16
N ALA A 356 -19.50 -6.09 8.31
CA ALA A 356 -19.47 -5.63 6.93
C ALA A 356 -20.63 -4.70 6.61
N ALA A 357 -20.39 -3.70 5.74
CA ALA A 357 -21.43 -2.89 5.16
C ALA A 357 -21.24 -2.74 3.65
N GLY A 358 -22.30 -3.04 2.88
CA GLY A 358 -22.26 -3.01 1.42
C GLY A 358 -21.16 -3.89 0.85
N VAL A 359 -20.37 -3.38 -0.10
CA VAL A 359 -19.26 -4.12 -0.73
C VAL A 359 -18.14 -4.51 0.25
N GLY A 360 -18.10 -3.94 1.47
CA GLY A 360 -17.19 -4.37 2.53
C GLY A 360 -17.38 -5.82 2.97
N VAL A 361 -18.44 -6.50 2.51
CA VAL A 361 -18.63 -7.94 2.69
C VAL A 361 -17.58 -8.78 1.94
N THR A 362 -16.94 -8.24 0.90
CA THR A 362 -15.99 -8.99 0.06
C THR A 362 -14.77 -9.50 0.84
N PRO A 363 -13.96 -8.63 1.51
CA PRO A 363 -12.86 -9.12 2.33
C PRO A 363 -13.33 -9.92 3.57
N VAL A 364 -14.49 -9.57 4.12
CA VAL A 364 -15.08 -10.31 5.25
C VAL A 364 -15.42 -11.74 4.85
N ARG A 365 -16.06 -11.95 3.71
CA ARG A 365 -16.38 -13.29 3.19
C ARG A 365 -15.11 -14.11 2.93
N ALA A 366 -14.09 -13.52 2.30
CA ALA A 366 -12.83 -14.20 2.05
C ALA A 366 -12.05 -14.50 3.35
N LEU A 367 -12.10 -13.59 4.33
CA LEU A 367 -11.51 -13.81 5.64
C LEU A 367 -12.23 -14.92 6.40
N LEU A 368 -13.56 -14.93 6.36
CA LEU A 368 -14.38 -15.98 6.97
C LEU A 368 -14.03 -17.37 6.41
N GLU A 369 -13.77 -17.49 5.11
CA GLU A 369 -13.31 -18.71 4.48
C GLU A 369 -11.91 -19.14 4.95
N ASP A 370 -11.01 -18.17 5.24
CA ASP A 370 -9.62 -18.42 5.63
C ASP A 370 -9.40 -18.64 7.13
N LEU A 371 -10.33 -18.23 7.98
CA LEU A 371 -10.25 -18.44 9.43
C LEU A 371 -10.24 -19.93 9.78
N PRO A 372 -9.43 -20.37 10.76
CA PRO A 372 -9.49 -21.75 11.27
C PRO A 372 -10.90 -22.12 11.80
N ARG A 373 -11.35 -23.34 11.61
CA ARG A 373 -12.69 -23.79 12.05
C ARG A 373 -12.93 -23.65 13.56
N ARG A 374 -11.87 -23.74 14.38
CA ARG A 374 -11.95 -23.57 15.86
C ARG A 374 -12.26 -22.16 16.33
N VAL A 375 -12.18 -21.16 15.44
CA VAL A 375 -12.43 -19.77 15.79
C VAL A 375 -13.93 -19.54 15.93
N ASP A 376 -14.36 -19.06 17.10
CA ASP A 376 -15.73 -18.63 17.35
C ASP A 376 -16.00 -17.32 16.58
N VAL A 377 -16.91 -17.39 15.61
CA VAL A 377 -17.19 -16.26 14.70
C VAL A 377 -18.60 -15.76 14.88
N VAL A 378 -18.70 -14.44 15.06
CA VAL A 378 -19.93 -13.69 14.91
C VAL A 378 -19.80 -12.78 13.69
N VAL A 379 -20.79 -12.78 12.82
CA VAL A 379 -20.80 -11.93 11.61
C VAL A 379 -22.01 -10.99 11.68
N ILE A 380 -21.80 -9.71 11.44
CA ILE A 380 -22.83 -8.71 11.26
C ILE A 380 -22.71 -8.14 9.85
N VAL A 381 -23.73 -8.35 9.03
CA VAL A 381 -23.81 -7.74 7.68
C VAL A 381 -24.88 -6.66 7.70
N ARG A 382 -24.48 -5.44 7.36
CA ARG A 382 -25.36 -4.30 7.27
C ARG A 382 -25.68 -3.93 5.84
N ALA A 383 -26.97 -3.74 5.55
CA ALA A 383 -27.46 -3.28 4.26
C ALA A 383 -28.62 -2.29 4.43
N SER A 384 -28.81 -1.40 3.47
CA SER A 384 -29.96 -0.48 3.45
C SER A 384 -31.26 -1.18 3.10
N SER A 385 -31.19 -2.18 2.19
CA SER A 385 -32.30 -3.04 1.81
C SER A 385 -31.85 -4.50 1.68
N ALA A 386 -32.78 -5.44 1.63
CA ALA A 386 -32.46 -6.86 1.45
C ALA A 386 -31.77 -7.16 0.11
N ARG A 387 -32.02 -6.32 -0.92
CA ARG A 387 -31.36 -6.43 -2.25
C ARG A 387 -29.89 -6.04 -2.23
N ASP A 388 -29.46 -5.30 -1.19
CA ASP A 388 -28.08 -4.86 -1.01
C ASP A 388 -27.24 -5.86 -0.20
N LEU A 389 -27.81 -7.00 0.22
CA LEU A 389 -27.09 -8.09 0.89
C LEU A 389 -26.32 -8.92 -0.15
N ILE A 390 -25.15 -8.42 -0.51
CA ILE A 390 -24.24 -9.03 -1.48
C ILE A 390 -23.63 -10.31 -0.89
N LEU A 391 -23.44 -11.37 -1.71
CA LEU A 391 -22.86 -12.65 -1.32
C LEU A 391 -23.56 -13.31 -0.11
N ARG A 392 -24.85 -13.02 0.07
CA ARG A 392 -25.65 -13.39 1.23
C ARG A 392 -25.60 -14.89 1.53
N ASP A 393 -25.91 -15.71 0.52
CA ASP A 393 -26.03 -17.15 0.69
C ASP A 393 -24.67 -17.81 0.97
N GLU A 394 -23.60 -17.27 0.38
CA GLU A 394 -22.25 -17.72 0.68
C GLU A 394 -21.84 -17.42 2.12
N VAL A 395 -22.15 -16.20 2.62
CA VAL A 395 -21.85 -15.83 4.01
C VAL A 395 -22.67 -16.69 4.96
N ARG A 396 -23.96 -16.90 4.69
CA ARG A 396 -24.83 -17.79 5.50
C ARG A 396 -24.28 -19.21 5.58
N ARG A 397 -23.94 -19.77 4.44
CA ARG A 397 -23.34 -21.11 4.34
C ARG A 397 -22.04 -21.19 5.13
N LEU A 398 -21.10 -20.27 4.93
CA LEU A 398 -19.80 -20.28 5.60
C LEU A 398 -19.92 -20.10 7.12
N VAL A 399 -20.88 -19.29 7.60
CA VAL A 399 -21.16 -19.14 9.04
C VAL A 399 -21.81 -20.41 9.61
N GLY A 400 -22.78 -21.00 8.89
CA GLY A 400 -23.46 -22.22 9.28
C GLY A 400 -22.52 -23.42 9.40
N GLU A 401 -21.61 -23.63 8.41
CA GLU A 401 -20.58 -24.69 8.43
C GLU A 401 -19.61 -24.61 9.62
N ARG A 402 -19.60 -23.45 10.33
CA ARG A 402 -18.75 -23.20 11.50
C ARG A 402 -19.52 -23.20 12.82
N GLY A 403 -20.86 -23.34 12.79
CA GLY A 403 -21.69 -23.12 13.96
C GLY A 403 -21.63 -21.68 14.49
N GLY A 404 -21.26 -20.73 13.65
CA GLY A 404 -21.16 -19.32 13.99
C GLY A 404 -22.52 -18.62 14.05
N ARG A 405 -22.53 -17.33 14.43
CA ARG A 405 -23.75 -16.52 14.49
C ARG A 405 -23.71 -15.45 13.40
N LEU A 406 -24.80 -15.30 12.64
CA LEU A 406 -24.98 -14.29 11.62
C LEU A 406 -26.15 -13.37 11.96
N TYR A 407 -25.89 -12.07 11.93
CA TYR A 407 -26.89 -11.02 12.07
C TYR A 407 -26.97 -10.20 10.78
N GLU A 408 -28.10 -10.23 10.11
CA GLU A 408 -28.39 -9.39 8.94
C GLU A 408 -29.19 -8.17 9.43
N VAL A 409 -28.52 -7.01 9.44
CA VAL A 409 -29.10 -5.75 9.89
C VAL A 409 -29.53 -4.94 8.67
N VAL A 410 -30.81 -5.07 8.30
CA VAL A 410 -31.40 -4.42 7.13
C VAL A 410 -32.25 -3.22 7.55
N GLY A 411 -32.09 -2.10 6.86
CA GLY A 411 -32.83 -0.86 7.08
C GLY A 411 -31.94 0.37 7.21
N SER A 412 -32.55 1.54 7.41
CA SER A 412 -31.81 2.79 7.57
C SER A 412 -31.01 2.82 8.88
N ARG A 413 -30.00 3.70 8.96
CA ARG A 413 -29.19 3.86 10.17
C ARG A 413 -29.98 4.37 11.36
N ALA A 414 -31.03 5.15 11.12
CA ALA A 414 -31.92 5.64 12.16
C ALA A 414 -32.83 4.54 12.72
N GLN A 415 -33.35 3.67 11.84
CA GLN A 415 -34.25 2.57 12.24
C GLN A 415 -33.53 1.39 12.90
N ARG A 416 -32.33 1.10 12.47
CA ARG A 416 -31.52 -0.04 12.95
C ARG A 416 -30.09 0.42 13.28
N PRO A 417 -29.89 1.23 14.33
CA PRO A 417 -28.56 1.70 14.72
C PRO A 417 -27.70 0.53 15.22
N LEU A 418 -26.40 0.56 14.87
CA LEU A 418 -25.36 -0.28 15.47
C LEU A 418 -24.58 0.56 16.48
N ASP A 419 -25.27 1.09 17.47
CA ASP A 419 -24.71 1.79 18.63
C ASP A 419 -24.18 0.81 19.68
N ALA A 420 -23.61 1.32 20.76
CA ALA A 420 -23.02 0.51 21.82
C ALA A 420 -24.07 -0.42 22.48
N TYR A 421 -25.29 0.05 22.67
CA TYR A 421 -26.37 -0.75 23.27
C TYR A 421 -26.71 -1.95 22.37
N ASN A 422 -27.00 -1.72 21.10
CA ASN A 422 -27.38 -2.78 20.17
C ASN A 422 -26.20 -3.74 19.88
N LEU A 423 -24.96 -3.22 19.78
CA LEU A 423 -23.77 -4.06 19.63
C LEU A 423 -23.58 -4.98 20.82
N ARG A 424 -23.72 -4.47 22.05
CA ARG A 424 -23.60 -5.27 23.28
C ARG A 424 -24.72 -6.32 23.37
N ARG A 425 -25.93 -6.00 22.91
CA ARG A 425 -27.06 -6.95 22.87
C ARG A 425 -26.82 -8.07 21.87
N LEU A 426 -26.30 -7.77 20.69
CA LEU A 426 -26.00 -8.78 19.66
C LEU A 426 -24.75 -9.61 20.01
N VAL A 427 -23.73 -8.98 20.62
CA VAL A 427 -22.44 -9.59 20.94
C VAL A 427 -22.04 -9.19 22.36
N PRO A 428 -22.59 -9.87 23.41
CA PRO A 428 -22.33 -9.51 24.80
C PRO A 428 -20.84 -9.56 25.18
N ASP A 429 -20.07 -10.42 24.55
CA ASP A 429 -18.63 -10.64 24.77
C ASP A 429 -17.73 -9.85 23.80
N ILE A 430 -18.22 -8.76 23.22
CA ILE A 430 -17.52 -7.97 22.17
C ILE A 430 -16.11 -7.53 22.60
N ALA A 431 -15.91 -7.15 23.88
CA ALA A 431 -14.61 -6.73 24.41
C ALA A 431 -13.53 -7.85 24.35
N ALA A 432 -13.95 -9.12 24.36
CA ALA A 432 -13.05 -10.27 24.27
C ALA A 432 -12.74 -10.70 22.84
N ARG A 433 -13.39 -10.10 21.83
CA ARG A 433 -13.25 -10.47 20.42
C ARG A 433 -12.25 -9.60 19.67
N ASP A 434 -11.61 -10.15 18.65
CA ASP A 434 -10.99 -9.36 17.60
C ASP A 434 -12.09 -8.84 16.67
N LEU A 435 -12.15 -7.53 16.50
CA LEU A 435 -13.12 -6.86 15.64
C LEU A 435 -12.50 -6.58 14.26
N TYR A 436 -13.12 -7.10 13.23
CA TYR A 436 -12.79 -6.81 11.84
C TYR A 436 -13.93 -6.04 11.19
N VAL A 437 -13.66 -4.83 10.70
CA VAL A 437 -14.68 -3.93 10.14
C VAL A 437 -14.30 -3.53 8.73
N CYS A 438 -15.24 -3.69 7.79
CA CYS A 438 -15.07 -3.19 6.43
C CYS A 438 -16.38 -2.60 5.87
N GLY A 439 -16.28 -1.43 5.24
CA GLY A 439 -17.42 -0.71 4.69
C GLY A 439 -17.12 0.78 4.46
N PRO A 440 -18.15 1.60 4.22
CA PRO A 440 -17.97 3.04 4.04
C PRO A 440 -17.28 3.71 5.24
N GLY A 441 -16.35 4.64 4.99
CA GLY A 441 -15.49 5.24 6.02
C GLY A 441 -16.26 5.85 7.20
N GLY A 442 -17.38 6.53 6.97
CA GLY A 442 -18.24 7.06 8.03
C GLY A 442 -18.88 5.97 8.91
N PHE A 443 -19.25 4.82 8.32
CA PHE A 443 -19.75 3.67 9.06
C PHE A 443 -18.64 3.04 9.92
N MET A 444 -17.47 2.82 9.35
CA MET A 444 -16.33 2.25 10.08
C MET A 444 -15.92 3.13 11.25
N LYS A 445 -15.79 4.45 11.03
CA LYS A 445 -15.43 5.41 12.09
C LYS A 445 -16.41 5.36 13.26
N GLN A 446 -17.71 5.35 12.97
CA GLN A 446 -18.75 5.24 13.98
C GLN A 446 -18.65 3.91 14.75
N LEU A 447 -18.60 2.78 14.04
CA LEU A 447 -18.57 1.45 14.65
C LEU A 447 -17.31 1.23 15.52
N ILE A 448 -16.15 1.68 15.05
CA ILE A 448 -14.90 1.63 15.81
C ILE A 448 -15.01 2.45 17.10
N GLY A 449 -15.62 3.64 17.04
CA GLY A 449 -15.88 4.45 18.24
C GLY A 449 -16.76 3.73 19.25
N GLN A 450 -17.84 3.08 18.79
CA GLN A 450 -18.73 2.28 19.67
C GLN A 450 -18.01 1.06 20.26
N ALA A 451 -17.20 0.36 19.46
CA ALA A 451 -16.43 -0.79 19.93
C ALA A 451 -15.40 -0.41 21.02
N ARG A 452 -14.73 0.73 20.87
CA ARG A 452 -13.83 1.28 21.90
C ARG A 452 -14.59 1.60 23.20
N ALA A 453 -15.76 2.23 23.09
CA ALA A 453 -16.61 2.52 24.23
C ALA A 453 -17.08 1.24 24.96
N LEU A 454 -17.19 0.12 24.25
CA LEU A 454 -17.49 -1.20 24.80
C LEU A 454 -16.25 -1.98 25.29
N GLY A 455 -15.07 -1.35 25.33
CA GLY A 455 -13.86 -1.93 25.89
C GLY A 455 -13.05 -2.79 24.91
N VAL A 456 -13.28 -2.72 23.59
CA VAL A 456 -12.43 -3.41 22.61
C VAL A 456 -11.08 -2.68 22.50
N PRO A 457 -9.93 -3.32 22.80
CA PRO A 457 -8.63 -2.68 22.70
C PRO A 457 -8.26 -2.36 21.26
N ASP A 458 -7.59 -1.22 21.01
CA ASP A 458 -7.15 -0.81 19.67
C ASP A 458 -6.34 -1.87 18.92
N GLY A 459 -5.53 -2.63 19.64
CA GLY A 459 -4.75 -3.72 19.05
C GLY A 459 -5.56 -4.93 18.60
N ARG A 460 -6.88 -4.96 18.87
CA ARG A 460 -7.84 -5.98 18.40
C ARG A 460 -8.85 -5.41 17.41
N ILE A 461 -8.70 -4.16 16.99
CA ILE A 461 -9.55 -3.52 15.98
C ILE A 461 -8.80 -3.51 14.66
N HIS A 462 -9.32 -4.23 13.68
CA HIS A 462 -8.78 -4.38 12.34
C HIS A 462 -9.79 -3.80 11.34
N HIS A 463 -9.34 -2.92 10.48
CA HIS A 463 -10.21 -2.32 9.47
C HIS A 463 -9.48 -2.18 8.14
N GLU A 464 -10.25 -2.22 7.06
CA GLU A 464 -9.77 -1.96 5.70
C GLU A 464 -10.62 -0.84 5.10
N ASP A 465 -9.98 0.24 4.65
CA ASP A 465 -10.65 1.39 4.04
C ASP A 465 -10.53 1.31 2.53
N PHE A 466 -11.66 1.43 1.83
CA PHE A 466 -11.73 1.47 0.36
C PHE A 466 -11.68 2.91 -0.20
N ALA A 467 -11.46 3.91 0.65
CA ALA A 467 -11.25 5.29 0.22
C ALA A 467 -9.83 5.45 -0.35
N PHE A 468 -9.72 5.46 -1.66
CA PHE A 468 -8.50 5.76 -2.41
C PHE A 468 -8.61 7.10 -3.15
#